data_d34a2c380f57441b19f5e685b64d4e58
#
_entry.id   d34a2c380f57441b19f5e685b64d4e58
#
_cell.length_a   1.000
_cell.length_b   1.000
_cell.length_c   1.000
_cell.angle_alpha   90.00
_cell.angle_beta   90.00
_cell.angle_gamma   90.00
#
_symmetry.space_group_name_H-M   'P 1'
#
loop_
_entity.id
_entity.type
_entity.pdbx_description
1 polymer ?
#
loop_
_entity_poly.entity_id
_entity_poly.type
_entity_poly.pdbx_seq_one_letter_code
_entity_poly.pdbx_strand_id
1 'polypeptide(L)'
;MNPTDPPPPTPPAPPPQTAPAPLLVVMGVTGSGKTTVGEALSRRLGVPFADADDFHSPASIAKMSAGVPLQDADRLPWLRSIGAWLAGHAATGAVASCSALKRAYRDVLRASAPSVAFVHLHGDQETVRARVAARPGHFMPASLVASQFQTLEPLEPGEHGVVLDLRRGVEELVEDYLAAAGARPATDPRA
;
A
#
# COMPACT_ATOMS: atom_id res chain seq x y z
N MET A 1 -43.99 -41.96 -24.62
CA MET A 1 -42.69 -41.43 -24.18
C MET A 1 -41.62 -42.14 -24.96
N ASN A 2 -40.92 -41.44 -25.85
CA ASN A 2 -39.91 -41.99 -26.73
C ASN A 2 -38.56 -41.99 -26.01
N PRO A 3 -37.84 -43.13 -25.88
CA PRO A 3 -36.62 -43.20 -25.07
C PRO A 3 -35.35 -42.72 -25.78
N THR A 4 -35.45 -41.88 -26.78
CA THR A 4 -34.33 -41.48 -27.65
C THR A 4 -34.05 -39.97 -27.74
N ASP A 5 -34.60 -39.16 -26.81
CA ASP A 5 -34.23 -37.73 -26.79
C ASP A 5 -32.88 -37.57 -26.06
N PRO A 6 -31.88 -36.92 -26.69
CA PRO A 6 -30.60 -36.65 -26.04
C PRO A 6 -30.81 -35.65 -24.89
N PRO A 7 -30.00 -35.73 -23.80
CA PRO A 7 -30.12 -34.77 -22.71
C PRO A 7 -29.82 -33.31 -23.20
N PRO A 8 -30.43 -32.33 -22.59
CA PRO A 8 -30.19 -30.93 -22.95
C PRO A 8 -28.73 -30.57 -22.78
N PRO A 9 -28.17 -29.67 -23.59
CA PRO A 9 -26.78 -29.26 -23.49
C PRO A 9 -26.49 -28.65 -22.12
N THR A 10 -25.41 -29.08 -21.50
CA THR A 10 -24.93 -28.51 -20.22
C THR A 10 -24.63 -27.02 -20.42
N PRO A 11 -25.16 -26.13 -19.58
CA PRO A 11 -24.85 -24.70 -19.68
C PRO A 11 -23.31 -24.49 -19.58
N PRO A 12 -22.77 -23.52 -20.32
CA PRO A 12 -21.34 -23.21 -20.23
C PRO A 12 -20.96 -22.87 -18.79
N ALA A 13 -19.81 -23.39 -18.35
CA ALA A 13 -19.27 -23.07 -17.04
C ALA A 13 -19.13 -21.53 -16.89
N PRO A 14 -19.47 -20.96 -15.74
CA PRO A 14 -19.24 -19.54 -15.50
C PRO A 14 -17.76 -19.21 -15.72
N PRO A 15 -17.44 -18.03 -16.28
CA PRO A 15 -16.06 -17.61 -16.45
C PRO A 15 -15.33 -17.66 -15.10
N PRO A 16 -14.02 -17.98 -15.07
CA PRO A 16 -13.27 -18.00 -13.85
C PRO A 16 -13.40 -16.64 -13.16
N GLN A 17 -13.87 -16.64 -11.92
CA GLN A 17 -13.92 -15.44 -11.09
C GLN A 17 -12.47 -15.04 -10.83
N THR A 18 -11.99 -14.04 -11.55
CA THR A 18 -10.72 -13.40 -11.23
C THR A 18 -10.82 -12.86 -9.81
N ALA A 19 -9.92 -13.29 -8.93
CA ALA A 19 -9.84 -12.74 -7.57
C ALA A 19 -9.82 -11.21 -7.65
N PRO A 20 -10.54 -10.51 -6.76
CA PRO A 20 -10.58 -9.05 -6.79
C PRO A 20 -9.16 -8.50 -6.75
N ALA A 21 -8.87 -7.55 -7.62
CA ALA A 21 -7.55 -6.94 -7.70
C ALA A 21 -7.22 -6.25 -6.35
N PRO A 22 -5.98 -6.37 -5.83
CA PRO A 22 -5.66 -5.95 -4.47
C PRO A 22 -5.67 -4.42 -4.32
N LEU A 23 -6.12 -3.95 -3.16
CA LEU A 23 -5.88 -2.60 -2.69
C LEU A 23 -4.61 -2.61 -1.82
N LEU A 24 -3.59 -1.85 -2.20
CA LEU A 24 -2.30 -1.84 -1.52
C LEU A 24 -1.90 -0.46 -1.06
N VAL A 25 -1.28 -0.41 0.12
CA VAL A 25 -0.54 0.75 0.59
C VAL A 25 0.91 0.33 0.83
N VAL A 26 1.82 0.82 -0.01
CA VAL A 26 3.26 0.68 0.20
C VAL A 26 3.69 1.68 1.26
N MET A 27 4.12 1.18 2.41
CA MET A 27 4.42 2.00 3.59
C MET A 27 5.87 1.88 4.06
N GLY A 28 6.27 2.80 4.90
CA GLY A 28 7.60 2.86 5.50
C GLY A 28 8.11 4.30 5.63
N VAL A 29 9.29 4.44 6.21
CA VAL A 29 9.93 5.74 6.45
C VAL A 29 10.32 6.43 5.14
N THR A 30 10.62 7.72 5.21
CA THR A 30 11.19 8.46 4.07
C THR A 30 12.47 7.78 3.56
N GLY A 31 12.69 7.77 2.24
CA GLY A 31 13.86 7.10 1.64
C GLY A 31 13.77 5.57 1.55
N SER A 32 12.71 4.92 2.03
CA SER A 32 12.55 3.46 1.91
C SER A 32 12.24 2.96 0.48
N GLY A 33 11.87 3.84 -0.45
CA GLY A 33 11.57 3.48 -1.84
C GLY A 33 10.09 3.24 -2.15
N LYS A 34 9.18 3.72 -1.30
CA LYS A 34 7.72 3.51 -1.42
C LYS A 34 7.15 3.82 -2.81
N THR A 35 7.45 5.00 -3.33
CA THR A 35 6.96 5.44 -4.65
C THR A 35 7.44 4.50 -5.74
N THR A 36 8.74 4.20 -5.79
CA THR A 36 9.34 3.32 -6.80
C THR A 36 8.77 1.91 -6.77
N VAL A 37 8.64 1.32 -5.57
CA VAL A 37 8.06 -0.02 -5.39
C VAL A 37 6.55 0.01 -5.67
N GLY A 38 5.86 1.06 -5.24
CA GLY A 38 4.43 1.24 -5.49
C GLY A 38 4.10 1.31 -6.98
N GLU A 39 4.86 2.10 -7.74
CA GLU A 39 4.74 2.16 -9.20
C GLU A 39 5.04 0.82 -9.88
N ALA A 40 6.07 0.09 -9.41
CA ALA A 40 6.41 -1.21 -9.95
C ALA A 40 5.30 -2.25 -9.69
N LEU A 41 4.75 -2.27 -8.47
CA LEU A 41 3.58 -3.11 -8.12
C LEU A 41 2.35 -2.74 -8.97
N SER A 42 2.06 -1.45 -9.12
CA SER A 42 0.96 -0.95 -9.95
C SER A 42 1.07 -1.45 -11.39
N ARG A 43 2.23 -1.30 -12.02
CA ARG A 43 2.49 -1.80 -13.37
C ARG A 43 2.34 -3.33 -13.46
N ARG A 44 2.88 -4.05 -12.50
CA ARG A 44 2.87 -5.53 -12.47
C ARG A 44 1.46 -6.10 -12.28
N LEU A 45 0.61 -5.41 -11.51
CA LEU A 45 -0.76 -5.78 -11.21
C LEU A 45 -1.78 -5.21 -12.22
N GLY A 46 -1.38 -4.26 -13.07
CA GLY A 46 -2.26 -3.59 -14.03
C GLY A 46 -3.31 -2.69 -13.37
N VAL A 47 -3.00 -2.08 -12.22
CA VAL A 47 -3.91 -1.23 -11.45
C VAL A 47 -3.36 0.20 -11.31
N PRO A 48 -4.20 1.23 -11.07
CA PRO A 48 -3.74 2.61 -10.88
C PRO A 48 -2.84 2.77 -9.66
N PHE A 49 -1.93 3.76 -9.75
CA PHE A 49 -1.05 4.21 -8.67
C PHE A 49 -1.37 5.64 -8.26
N ALA A 50 -1.25 5.94 -6.96
CA ALA A 50 -1.26 7.30 -6.43
C ALA A 50 -0.16 7.49 -5.38
N ASP A 51 0.51 8.65 -5.43
CA ASP A 51 1.39 9.06 -4.34
C ASP A 51 0.55 9.82 -3.30
N ALA A 52 0.69 9.44 -2.02
CA ALA A 52 -0.04 10.08 -0.94
C ALA A 52 0.29 11.58 -0.81
N ASP A 53 1.46 12.01 -1.27
CA ASP A 53 1.85 13.41 -1.22
C ASP A 53 0.94 14.30 -2.08
N ASP A 54 0.32 13.75 -3.13
CA ASP A 54 -0.63 14.46 -4.01
C ASP A 54 -1.96 14.78 -3.32
N PHE A 55 -2.25 14.18 -2.18
CA PHE A 55 -3.49 14.38 -1.42
C PHE A 55 -3.37 15.44 -0.32
N HIS A 56 -2.19 16.03 -0.14
CA HIS A 56 -2.02 17.07 0.87
C HIS A 56 -2.80 18.34 0.52
N SER A 57 -3.47 18.92 1.53
CA SER A 57 -4.14 20.20 1.37
C SER A 57 -3.11 21.33 1.15
N PRO A 58 -3.50 22.45 0.51
CA PRO A 58 -2.63 23.62 0.38
C PRO A 58 -2.09 24.13 1.74
N ALA A 59 -2.90 24.04 2.80
CA ALA A 59 -2.48 24.40 4.15
C ALA A 59 -1.38 23.46 4.70
N SER A 60 -1.50 22.15 4.47
CA SER A 60 -0.47 21.19 4.86
C SER A 60 0.82 21.38 4.06
N ILE A 61 0.71 21.64 2.76
CA ILE A 61 1.86 21.96 1.91
C ILE A 61 2.58 23.22 2.41
N ALA A 62 1.84 24.27 2.74
CA ALA A 62 2.42 25.52 3.27
C ALA A 62 3.17 25.27 4.60
N LYS A 63 2.60 24.50 5.53
CA LYS A 63 3.26 24.11 6.78
C LYS A 63 4.57 23.36 6.51
N MET A 64 4.55 22.33 5.65
CA MET A 64 5.74 21.53 5.31
C MET A 64 6.82 22.39 4.65
N SER A 65 6.44 23.28 3.73
CA SER A 65 7.36 24.21 3.05
C SER A 65 8.01 25.22 4.02
N ALA A 66 7.30 25.57 5.10
CA ALA A 66 7.82 26.42 6.18
C ALA A 66 8.65 25.62 7.20
N GLY A 67 8.87 24.32 6.99
CA GLY A 67 9.58 23.45 7.94
C GLY A 67 8.79 23.12 9.21
N VAL A 68 7.47 23.38 9.22
CA VAL A 68 6.60 23.09 10.36
C VAL A 68 6.07 21.66 10.24
N PRO A 69 6.35 20.77 11.20
CA PRO A 69 5.85 19.39 11.17
C PRO A 69 4.31 19.34 11.21
N LEU A 70 3.74 18.46 10.40
CA LEU A 70 2.31 18.16 10.47
C LEU A 70 2.00 17.40 11.77
N GLN A 71 0.93 17.81 12.44
CA GLN A 71 0.36 17.12 13.59
C GLN A 71 -0.67 16.08 13.14
N ASP A 72 -1.11 15.21 14.05
CA ASP A 72 -2.12 14.18 13.75
C ASP A 72 -3.43 14.80 13.22
N ALA A 73 -3.83 15.96 13.76
CA ALA A 73 -5.00 16.71 13.27
C ALA A 73 -4.88 17.14 11.80
N ASP A 74 -3.69 17.48 11.34
CA ASP A 74 -3.42 17.82 9.93
C ASP A 74 -3.43 16.58 9.04
N ARG A 75 -2.99 15.43 9.58
CA ARG A 75 -2.88 14.17 8.84
C ARG A 75 -4.20 13.44 8.66
N LEU A 76 -5.12 13.54 9.60
CA LEU A 76 -6.39 12.81 9.55
C LEU A 76 -7.22 13.09 8.28
N PRO A 77 -7.42 14.37 7.84
CA PRO A 77 -8.11 14.65 6.59
C PRO A 77 -7.38 14.08 5.37
N TRP A 78 -6.05 14.19 5.34
CA TRP A 78 -5.20 13.64 4.29
C TRP A 78 -5.31 12.10 4.20
N LEU A 79 -5.23 11.37 5.32
CA LEU A 79 -5.41 9.92 5.36
C LEU A 79 -6.81 9.51 4.89
N ARG A 80 -7.86 10.27 5.26
CA ARG A 80 -9.22 10.02 4.78
C ARG A 80 -9.34 10.20 3.27
N SER A 81 -8.67 11.19 2.68
CA SER A 81 -8.67 11.39 1.23
C SER A 81 -8.01 10.22 0.50
N ILE A 82 -6.88 9.70 1.01
CA ILE A 82 -6.23 8.49 0.47
C ILE A 82 -7.16 7.28 0.62
N GLY A 83 -7.77 7.10 1.80
CA GLY A 83 -8.71 6.01 2.05
C GLY A 83 -9.92 6.06 1.13
N ALA A 84 -10.48 7.24 0.88
CA ALA A 84 -11.59 7.43 -0.06
C ALA A 84 -11.19 7.11 -1.50
N TRP A 85 -9.97 7.50 -1.93
CA TRP A 85 -9.46 7.14 -3.24
C TRP A 85 -9.29 5.62 -3.39
N LEU A 86 -8.73 4.94 -2.39
CA LEU A 86 -8.63 3.48 -2.36
C LEU A 86 -10.01 2.82 -2.41
N ALA A 87 -10.98 3.31 -1.62
CA ALA A 87 -12.35 2.79 -1.62
C ALA A 87 -13.03 2.91 -2.99
N GLY A 88 -12.77 3.99 -3.72
CA GLY A 88 -13.24 4.18 -5.10
C GLY A 88 -12.70 3.13 -6.09
N HIS A 89 -11.59 2.47 -5.74
CA HIS A 89 -10.97 1.42 -6.55
C HIS A 89 -11.19 0.01 -5.98
N ALA A 90 -12.13 -0.18 -5.06
CA ALA A 90 -12.34 -1.48 -4.40
C ALA A 90 -12.66 -2.63 -5.37
N ALA A 91 -13.28 -2.34 -6.52
CA ALA A 91 -13.61 -3.34 -7.54
C ALA A 91 -12.46 -3.64 -8.51
N THR A 92 -11.57 -2.67 -8.73
CA THR A 92 -10.52 -2.73 -9.77
C THR A 92 -9.12 -2.90 -9.22
N GLY A 93 -8.95 -2.71 -7.90
CA GLY A 93 -7.65 -2.65 -7.26
C GLY A 93 -6.94 -1.31 -7.46
N ALA A 94 -5.99 -1.02 -6.60
CA ALA A 94 -5.12 0.16 -6.67
C ALA A 94 -3.90 0.01 -5.77
N VAL A 95 -2.86 0.78 -6.03
CA VAL A 95 -1.67 0.90 -5.17
C VAL A 95 -1.49 2.36 -4.79
N ALA A 96 -1.30 2.63 -3.49
CA ALA A 96 -0.90 3.95 -3.01
C ALA A 96 0.46 3.88 -2.29
N SER A 97 1.30 4.90 -2.42
CA SER A 97 2.45 5.10 -1.54
C SER A 97 2.04 6.00 -0.38
N CYS A 98 2.24 5.59 0.86
CA CYS A 98 1.94 6.40 2.05
C CYS A 98 2.86 6.00 3.19
N SER A 99 3.38 6.95 3.96
CA SER A 99 4.24 6.61 5.11
C SER A 99 3.54 5.70 6.13
N ALA A 100 2.27 5.97 6.46
CA ALA A 100 1.37 5.17 7.32
C ALA A 100 2.06 4.62 8.59
N LEU A 101 2.93 5.45 9.23
CA LEU A 101 3.87 5.01 10.26
C LEU A 101 3.20 4.50 11.54
N LYS A 102 2.07 5.09 11.94
CA LYS A 102 1.34 4.68 13.15
C LYS A 102 0.23 3.70 12.83
N ARG A 103 -0.07 2.79 13.74
CA ARG A 103 -1.23 1.91 13.66
C ARG A 103 -2.52 2.71 13.46
N ALA A 104 -2.69 3.78 14.22
CA ALA A 104 -3.87 4.66 14.11
C ALA A 104 -4.06 5.23 12.70
N TYR A 105 -2.98 5.52 11.97
CA TYR A 105 -3.07 5.98 10.57
C TYR A 105 -3.54 4.87 9.64
N ARG A 106 -3.05 3.66 9.85
CA ARG A 106 -3.47 2.47 9.10
C ARG A 106 -4.93 2.11 9.36
N ASP A 107 -5.40 2.32 10.60
CA ASP A 107 -6.80 2.14 10.97
C ASP A 107 -7.73 3.12 10.24
N VAL A 108 -7.31 4.39 10.05
CA VAL A 108 -8.07 5.37 9.24
C VAL A 108 -8.19 4.90 7.78
N LEU A 109 -7.12 4.38 7.20
CA LEU A 109 -7.13 3.85 5.83
C LEU A 109 -8.06 2.63 5.72
N ARG A 110 -7.97 1.68 6.67
CA ARG A 110 -8.84 0.50 6.71
C ARG A 110 -10.30 0.83 6.98
N ALA A 111 -10.60 1.86 7.76
CA ALA A 111 -11.97 2.28 7.98
C ALA A 111 -12.67 2.71 6.67
N SER A 112 -11.91 3.27 5.72
CA SER A 112 -12.43 3.66 4.40
C SER A 112 -12.34 2.53 3.36
N ALA A 113 -11.30 1.70 3.42
CA ALA A 113 -11.02 0.62 2.48
C ALA A 113 -10.67 -0.66 3.27
N PRO A 114 -11.67 -1.43 3.74
CA PRO A 114 -11.45 -2.57 4.65
C PRO A 114 -10.55 -3.69 4.09
N SER A 115 -10.53 -3.87 2.76
CA SER A 115 -9.69 -4.88 2.10
C SER A 115 -8.25 -4.44 1.86
N VAL A 116 -7.87 -3.22 2.26
CA VAL A 116 -6.51 -2.71 2.04
C VAL A 116 -5.47 -3.56 2.77
N ALA A 117 -4.40 -3.91 2.04
CA ALA A 117 -3.24 -4.57 2.59
C ALA A 117 -2.02 -3.64 2.58
N PHE A 118 -1.14 -3.79 3.56
CA PHE A 118 0.06 -2.95 3.70
C PHE A 118 1.30 -3.71 3.24
N VAL A 119 2.11 -3.06 2.41
CA VAL A 119 3.44 -3.54 2.00
C VAL A 119 4.47 -2.67 2.72
N HIS A 120 4.98 -3.16 3.84
CA HIS A 120 5.94 -2.42 4.67
C HIS A 120 7.36 -2.64 4.18
N LEU A 121 7.97 -1.61 3.61
CA LEU A 121 9.38 -1.61 3.25
C LEU A 121 10.22 -1.32 4.51
N HIS A 122 10.73 -2.39 5.09
CA HIS A 122 11.49 -2.37 6.34
C HIS A 122 12.99 -2.44 6.09
N GLY A 123 13.75 -1.73 6.91
CA GLY A 123 15.23 -1.79 6.97
C GLY A 123 15.74 -0.96 8.13
N ASP A 124 17.03 -1.07 8.40
CA ASP A 124 17.66 -0.31 9.45
C ASP A 124 17.85 1.18 9.09
N GLN A 125 18.01 2.00 10.12
CA GLN A 125 18.11 3.45 9.98
C GLN A 125 19.39 3.86 9.22
N GLU A 126 20.46 3.11 9.31
CA GLU A 126 21.73 3.40 8.63
C GLU A 126 21.57 3.22 7.12
N THR A 127 20.99 2.10 6.70
CA THR A 127 20.65 1.84 5.28
C THR A 127 19.78 2.94 4.69
N VAL A 128 18.75 3.38 5.41
CA VAL A 128 17.86 4.44 4.95
C VAL A 128 18.58 5.79 4.86
N ARG A 129 19.40 6.13 5.85
CA ARG A 129 20.22 7.35 5.83
C ARG A 129 21.17 7.37 4.63
N ALA A 130 21.86 6.26 4.36
CA ALA A 130 22.76 6.14 3.21
C ALA A 130 22.00 6.36 1.88
N ARG A 131 20.81 5.79 1.73
CA ARG A 131 19.94 5.98 0.54
C ARG A 131 19.51 7.44 0.37
N VAL A 132 19.06 8.08 1.45
CA VAL A 132 18.65 9.49 1.43
C VAL A 132 19.83 10.41 1.08
N ALA A 133 21.02 10.15 1.64
CA ALA A 133 22.22 10.92 1.35
C ALA A 133 22.72 10.76 -0.10
N ALA A 134 22.52 9.58 -0.70
CA ALA A 134 22.93 9.31 -2.07
C ALA A 134 21.95 9.88 -3.13
N ARG A 135 20.77 10.43 -2.73
CA ARG A 135 19.77 10.94 -3.66
C ARG A 135 20.09 12.36 -4.13
N PRO A 136 20.38 12.58 -5.43
CA PRO A 136 20.68 13.92 -5.93
C PRO A 136 19.48 14.87 -5.77
N GLY A 137 19.75 16.12 -5.39
CA GLY A 137 18.73 17.19 -5.40
C GLY A 137 17.72 17.19 -4.24
N HIS A 138 17.81 16.26 -3.29
CA HIS A 138 16.96 16.24 -2.11
C HIS A 138 17.79 16.40 -0.83
N PHE A 139 17.87 17.62 -0.36
CA PHE A 139 18.40 17.88 0.98
C PHE A 139 17.32 17.54 2.02
N MET A 140 17.35 16.30 2.51
CA MET A 140 16.45 15.89 3.58
C MET A 140 17.25 15.83 4.89
N PRO A 141 16.84 16.58 5.93
CA PRO A 141 17.56 16.54 7.21
C PRO A 141 17.62 15.11 7.77
N ALA A 142 18.79 14.69 8.23
CA ALA A 142 18.96 13.38 8.87
C ALA A 142 18.06 13.21 10.12
N SER A 143 17.69 14.33 10.76
CA SER A 143 16.73 14.37 11.86
C SER A 143 15.34 13.87 11.47
N LEU A 144 14.90 14.11 10.23
CA LEU A 144 13.59 13.63 9.74
C LEU A 144 13.57 12.09 9.64
N VAL A 145 14.65 11.48 9.16
CA VAL A 145 14.78 10.01 9.13
C VAL A 145 14.68 9.46 10.54
N ALA A 146 15.44 10.02 11.50
CA ALA A 146 15.43 9.57 12.88
C ALA A 146 14.03 9.69 13.53
N SER A 147 13.35 10.82 13.34
CA SER A 147 12.02 11.03 13.91
C SER A 147 10.97 10.09 13.31
N GLN A 148 11.08 9.72 12.03
CA GLN A 148 10.18 8.74 11.44
C GLN A 148 10.41 7.33 11.96
N PHE A 149 11.65 6.93 12.20
CA PHE A 149 11.94 5.65 12.87
C PHE A 149 11.40 5.59 14.29
N GLN A 150 11.46 6.70 15.05
CA GLN A 150 10.86 6.80 16.39
C GLN A 150 9.32 6.73 16.36
N THR A 151 8.72 7.18 15.27
CA THR A 151 7.24 7.18 15.09
C THR A 151 6.72 5.87 14.51
N LEU A 152 7.59 5.11 13.82
CA LEU A 152 7.20 3.89 13.12
C LEU A 152 6.77 2.81 14.11
N GLU A 153 5.51 2.42 14.00
CA GLU A 153 4.93 1.25 14.67
C GLU A 153 4.92 0.09 13.66
N PRO A 154 5.58 -1.05 13.96
CA PRO A 154 5.57 -2.23 13.09
C PRO A 154 4.15 -2.71 12.79
N LEU A 155 3.98 -3.47 11.68
CA LEU A 155 2.72 -4.16 11.44
C LEU A 155 2.48 -5.18 12.55
N GLU A 156 1.29 -5.14 13.13
CA GLU A 156 0.89 -6.04 14.21
C GLU A 156 0.22 -7.32 13.67
N PRO A 157 0.20 -8.41 14.48
CA PRO A 157 -0.60 -9.57 14.18
C PRO A 157 -2.07 -9.17 13.95
N GLY A 158 -2.68 -9.64 12.85
CA GLY A 158 -4.03 -9.26 12.45
C GLY A 158 -4.12 -8.05 11.53
N GLU A 159 -3.04 -7.32 11.28
CA GLU A 159 -3.00 -6.37 10.17
C GLU A 159 -2.74 -7.10 8.85
N HIS A 160 -3.56 -6.81 7.84
CA HIS A 160 -3.35 -7.32 6.50
C HIS A 160 -2.10 -6.66 5.89
N GLY A 161 -1.02 -7.41 5.70
CA GLY A 161 0.20 -6.85 5.12
C GLY A 161 1.35 -7.85 5.08
N VAL A 162 2.41 -7.41 4.46
CA VAL A 162 3.70 -8.10 4.37
C VAL A 162 4.82 -7.13 4.73
N VAL A 163 5.89 -7.63 5.32
CA VAL A 163 7.10 -6.86 5.59
C VAL A 163 8.18 -7.33 4.62
N LEU A 164 8.74 -6.41 3.85
CA LEU A 164 9.75 -6.69 2.84
C LEU A 164 11.05 -5.95 3.19
N ASP A 165 12.18 -6.61 2.98
CA ASP A 165 13.50 -6.03 3.21
C ASP A 165 13.85 -5.02 2.10
N LEU A 166 13.84 -3.73 2.44
CA LEU A 166 14.12 -2.65 1.48
C LEU A 166 15.49 -2.74 0.81
N ARG A 167 16.43 -3.55 1.34
CA ARG A 167 17.78 -3.74 0.74
C ARG A 167 17.71 -4.50 -0.58
N ARG A 168 16.66 -5.24 -0.83
CA ARG A 168 16.45 -5.97 -2.07
C ARG A 168 16.15 -5.02 -3.24
N GLY A 169 16.37 -5.50 -4.46
CA GLY A 169 16.03 -4.78 -5.67
C GLY A 169 14.51 -4.63 -5.85
N VAL A 170 14.08 -3.65 -6.63
CA VAL A 170 12.66 -3.35 -6.84
C VAL A 170 11.91 -4.55 -7.41
N GLU A 171 12.47 -5.22 -8.42
CA GLU A 171 11.85 -6.40 -9.04
C GLU A 171 11.74 -7.57 -8.05
N GLU A 172 12.77 -7.78 -7.21
CA GLU A 172 12.73 -8.80 -6.17
C GLU A 172 11.64 -8.51 -5.13
N LEU A 173 11.47 -7.23 -4.73
CA LEU A 173 10.42 -6.83 -3.79
C LEU A 173 9.01 -7.07 -4.38
N VAL A 174 8.83 -6.84 -5.68
CA VAL A 174 7.58 -7.16 -6.38
C VAL A 174 7.31 -8.67 -6.35
N GLU A 175 8.30 -9.50 -6.69
CA GLU A 175 8.13 -10.97 -6.67
C GLU A 175 7.92 -11.50 -5.24
N ASP A 176 8.59 -10.95 -4.23
CA ASP A 176 8.37 -11.29 -2.82
C ASP A 176 6.93 -11.00 -2.38
N TYR A 177 6.40 -9.83 -2.78
CA TYR A 177 5.01 -9.49 -2.53
C TYR A 177 4.06 -10.51 -3.20
N LEU A 178 4.26 -10.83 -4.48
CA LEU A 178 3.40 -11.75 -5.22
C LEU A 178 3.43 -13.15 -4.63
N ALA A 179 4.61 -13.63 -4.22
CA ALA A 179 4.76 -14.92 -3.54
C ALA A 179 4.00 -14.95 -2.21
N ALA A 180 4.12 -13.89 -1.39
CA ALA A 180 3.43 -13.77 -0.11
C ALA A 180 1.90 -13.66 -0.28
N ALA A 181 1.43 -12.94 -1.30
CA ALA A 181 0.02 -12.79 -1.62
C ALA A 181 -0.60 -14.09 -2.16
N GLY A 182 0.14 -14.84 -2.99
CA GLY A 182 -0.29 -16.14 -3.52
C GLY A 182 -0.31 -17.26 -2.50
N ALA A 183 0.50 -17.19 -1.46
CA ALA A 183 0.55 -18.15 -0.36
C ALA A 183 -0.58 -17.96 0.67
N ARG A 184 -1.35 -16.86 0.62
CA ARG A 184 -2.45 -16.59 1.57
C ARG A 184 -3.71 -17.33 1.11
N PRO A 185 -4.33 -18.16 1.97
CA PRO A 185 -5.64 -18.73 1.65
C PRO A 185 -6.65 -17.58 1.44
N ALA A 186 -7.51 -17.73 0.43
CA ALA A 186 -8.65 -16.83 0.25
C ALA A 186 -9.39 -16.75 1.59
N THR A 187 -9.44 -15.58 2.21
CA THR A 187 -10.20 -15.38 3.44
C THR A 187 -11.65 -15.68 3.14
N ASP A 188 -12.23 -16.65 3.83
CA ASP A 188 -13.64 -16.99 3.79
C ASP A 188 -14.46 -15.72 4.12
N PRO A 189 -15.35 -15.24 3.25
CA PRO A 189 -16.16 -14.05 3.51
C PRO A 189 -17.26 -14.27 4.57
N ARG A 190 -17.21 -15.38 5.33
CA ARG A 190 -18.23 -15.79 6.30
C ARG A 190 -17.71 -15.94 7.75
N ALA A 191 -16.59 -15.30 8.11
CA ALA A 191 -16.14 -15.26 9.50
C ALA A 191 -16.43 -13.90 10.13
#